data_a5df2346ffbfb0583fb6dcbe88f42c3a
#
_entry.id   a5df2346ffbfb0583fb6dcbe88f42c3a
#
_cell.length_a   1.000
_cell.length_b   1.000
_cell.length_c   1.000
_cell.angle_alpha   90.00
_cell.angle_beta   90.00
_cell.angle_gamma   90.00
#
_symmetry.space_group_name_H-M   'P 1'
#
loop_
_entity.id
_entity.type
_entity.pdbx_description
1 polymer ?
#
loop_
_entity_poly.entity_id
_entity_poly.type
_entity_poly.pdbx_seq_one_letter_code
_entity_poly.pdbx_strand_id
1 'polypeptide(L)'
;MSYNAKIKVHLVNADNGRLIDTGATLKYDVGSSSSSPSTSINLDEWVAINANDESTIFNFGATLATNYSFVKFTADIRQWYRDGMLIMSTPMSDANPYGTLDIKNFIANADSAEHATSIEVYCYITCSKKKLHYDANGGTGAPEDQKFTAGSRFRLSTTEPSKTGSTFQGWNIAGTTTKYGSGAYITLQSDTTLYAMWTATDYQKDSYFDALVYKI
;
A
#
# COMPACT_ATOMS: atom_id res chain seq x y z
N MET A 1 27.82 -32.61 0.86
CA MET A 1 28.20 -31.36 1.56
C MET A 1 26.91 -30.57 1.79
N SER A 2 26.61 -30.19 3.03
CA SER A 2 25.45 -29.30 3.27
C SER A 2 25.88 -27.89 2.95
N TYR A 3 25.24 -27.26 1.99
CA TYR A 3 25.48 -25.86 1.70
C TYR A 3 24.51 -25.03 2.55
N ASN A 4 25.03 -24.02 3.25
CA ASN A 4 24.22 -23.15 4.08
C ASN A 4 23.81 -21.94 3.25
N ALA A 5 22.52 -21.81 3.02
CA ALA A 5 21.91 -20.61 2.50
C ALA A 5 21.03 -19.97 3.58
N LYS A 6 20.84 -18.67 3.54
CA LYS A 6 19.87 -17.94 4.36
C LYS A 6 19.00 -17.06 3.49
N ILE A 7 17.73 -17.06 3.78
CA ILE A 7 16.72 -16.28 3.07
C ILE A 7 16.09 -15.27 4.00
N LYS A 8 15.85 -14.08 3.48
CA LYS A 8 15.02 -13.05 4.08
C LYS A 8 14.01 -12.59 3.05
N VAL A 9 12.77 -12.38 3.46
CA VAL A 9 11.71 -11.92 2.57
C VAL A 9 11.19 -10.57 3.02
N HIS A 10 11.05 -9.67 2.07
CA HIS A 10 10.56 -8.31 2.27
C HIS A 10 9.24 -8.12 1.52
N LEU A 11 8.33 -7.39 2.12
CA LEU A 11 7.14 -6.91 1.45
C LEU A 11 7.33 -5.43 1.10
N VAL A 12 7.11 -5.08 -0.16
CA VAL A 12 7.39 -3.75 -0.70
C VAL A 12 6.13 -3.12 -1.28
N ASN A 13 5.85 -1.90 -0.90
CA ASN A 13 4.84 -1.10 -1.58
C ASN A 13 5.39 -0.65 -2.94
N ALA A 14 4.81 -1.17 -4.03
CA ALA A 14 5.27 -0.91 -5.39
C ALA A 14 5.10 0.57 -5.82
N ASP A 15 4.18 1.32 -5.18
CA ASP A 15 3.92 2.73 -5.53
C ASP A 15 5.05 3.68 -5.07
N ASN A 16 5.79 3.31 -4.02
CA ASN A 16 6.79 4.20 -3.41
C ASN A 16 8.09 3.51 -2.99
N GLY A 17 8.22 2.20 -3.22
CA GLY A 17 9.42 1.41 -2.92
C GLY A 17 9.70 1.17 -1.43
N ARG A 18 8.80 1.52 -0.53
CA ARG A 18 9.01 1.35 0.91
C ARG A 18 8.67 -0.06 1.37
N LEU A 19 9.42 -0.56 2.35
CA LEU A 19 9.07 -1.78 3.06
C LEU A 19 7.77 -1.58 3.85
N ILE A 20 6.95 -2.61 3.88
CA ILE A 20 5.67 -2.66 4.61
C ILE A 20 5.54 -4.02 5.30
N ASP A 21 4.72 -4.08 6.33
CA ASP A 21 4.50 -5.29 7.15
C ASP A 21 3.08 -5.87 6.99
N THR A 22 2.27 -5.26 6.15
CA THR A 22 0.86 -5.63 5.95
C THR A 22 0.51 -5.69 4.46
N GLY A 23 -0.51 -6.46 4.13
CA GLY A 23 -1.04 -6.55 2.75
C GLY A 23 -0.85 -7.90 2.08
N ALA A 24 0.07 -8.73 2.56
CA ALA A 24 0.22 -10.12 2.14
C ALA A 24 0.84 -10.98 3.24
N THR A 25 0.59 -12.27 3.18
CA THR A 25 1.38 -13.29 3.88
C THR A 25 2.22 -14.05 2.85
N LEU A 26 3.48 -14.31 3.20
CA LEU A 26 4.43 -14.97 2.31
C LEU A 26 4.71 -16.39 2.79
N LYS A 27 4.92 -17.28 1.82
CA LYS A 27 5.27 -18.67 2.03
C LYS A 27 6.40 -19.08 1.11
N TYR A 28 7.15 -20.11 1.49
CA TYR A 28 8.17 -20.72 0.65
C TYR A 28 8.17 -22.23 0.79
N ASP A 29 8.76 -22.91 -0.16
CA ASP A 29 9.17 -24.31 -0.11
C ASP A 29 10.51 -24.49 -0.80
N VAL A 30 11.24 -25.54 -0.42
CA VAL A 30 12.52 -25.92 -1.04
C VAL A 30 12.32 -27.27 -1.72
N GLY A 31 12.79 -27.38 -2.97
CA GLY A 31 12.67 -28.62 -3.75
C GLY A 31 12.10 -28.38 -5.15
N SER A 32 11.63 -29.46 -5.80
CA SER A 32 11.03 -29.37 -7.13
C SER A 32 9.84 -28.42 -7.15
N SER A 33 9.67 -27.68 -8.24
CA SER A 33 8.70 -26.61 -8.40
C SER A 33 7.32 -26.93 -7.82
N SER A 34 6.95 -26.25 -6.75
CA SER A 34 5.62 -26.29 -6.16
C SER A 34 4.83 -25.05 -6.59
N SER A 35 3.64 -25.26 -7.14
CA SER A 35 2.74 -24.16 -7.47
C SER A 35 2.04 -23.57 -6.24
N SER A 36 2.28 -24.11 -5.04
CA SER A 36 1.61 -23.73 -3.80
C SER A 36 2.52 -23.93 -2.59
N PRO A 37 3.47 -22.99 -2.34
CA PRO A 37 4.33 -23.08 -1.17
C PRO A 37 3.53 -23.14 0.14
N SER A 38 4.00 -23.94 1.09
CA SER A 38 3.27 -24.26 2.33
C SER A 38 3.88 -23.67 3.59
N THR A 39 5.19 -23.49 3.63
CA THR A 39 5.93 -23.04 4.82
C THR A 39 5.83 -21.53 4.96
N SER A 40 5.26 -21.04 6.08
CA SER A 40 5.19 -19.62 6.37
C SER A 40 6.56 -19.04 6.64
N ILE A 41 6.82 -17.81 6.18
CA ILE A 41 8.03 -17.05 6.45
C ILE A 41 7.67 -15.69 7.05
N ASN A 42 8.36 -15.32 8.12
CA ASN A 42 8.23 -13.98 8.71
C ASN A 42 8.93 -12.94 7.84
N LEU A 43 8.33 -11.77 7.74
CA LEU A 43 8.93 -10.64 7.03
C LEU A 43 10.18 -10.16 7.78
N ASP A 44 11.18 -9.74 7.01
CA ASP A 44 12.41 -9.10 7.50
C ASP A 44 13.27 -9.95 8.45
N GLU A 45 12.97 -11.24 8.61
CA GLU A 45 13.74 -12.17 9.43
C GLU A 45 14.56 -13.13 8.55
N TRP A 46 15.80 -13.44 8.98
CA TRP A 46 16.63 -14.42 8.32
C TRP A 46 16.23 -15.85 8.71
N VAL A 47 15.95 -16.67 7.71
CA VAL A 47 15.70 -18.11 7.87
C VAL A 47 16.90 -18.87 7.29
N ALA A 48 17.55 -19.66 8.11
CA ALA A 48 18.61 -20.56 7.66
C ALA A 48 18.02 -21.75 6.89
N ILE A 49 18.60 -22.09 5.75
CA ILE A 49 18.17 -23.18 4.91
C ILE A 49 19.35 -24.10 4.64
N ASN A 50 19.19 -25.36 5.02
CA ASN A 50 20.12 -26.40 4.65
C ASN A 50 19.69 -26.94 3.27
N ALA A 51 20.31 -26.38 2.22
CA ALA A 51 20.13 -26.91 0.87
C ALA A 51 21.14 -28.04 0.65
N ASN A 52 20.66 -29.19 0.20
CA ASN A 52 21.51 -30.26 -0.34
C ASN A 52 21.52 -30.16 -1.87
N ASP A 53 22.37 -30.92 -2.54
CA ASP A 53 22.54 -30.87 -4.01
C ASP A 53 21.25 -31.11 -4.81
N GLU A 54 20.22 -31.66 -4.19
CA GLU A 54 18.93 -31.97 -4.82
C GLU A 54 17.87 -30.87 -4.59
N SER A 55 18.13 -29.91 -3.68
CA SER A 55 17.15 -28.92 -3.25
C SER A 55 17.68 -27.50 -3.43
N THR A 56 17.95 -27.14 -4.67
CA THR A 56 18.44 -25.80 -5.03
C THR A 56 17.35 -24.82 -5.49
N ILE A 57 16.14 -25.34 -5.65
CA ILE A 57 14.99 -24.57 -6.14
C ILE A 57 14.16 -24.08 -4.94
N PHE A 58 13.98 -22.78 -4.87
CA PHE A 58 13.10 -22.11 -3.91
C PHE A 58 11.83 -21.65 -4.63
N ASN A 59 10.69 -22.01 -4.09
CA ASN A 59 9.40 -21.55 -4.55
C ASN A 59 8.85 -20.57 -3.51
N PHE A 60 8.38 -19.42 -3.95
CA PHE A 60 7.76 -18.40 -3.12
C PHE A 60 6.32 -18.18 -3.55
N GLY A 61 5.46 -17.89 -2.58
CA GLY A 61 4.07 -17.55 -2.82
C GLY A 61 3.61 -16.44 -1.91
N ALA A 62 2.77 -15.54 -2.46
CA ALA A 62 2.12 -14.48 -1.70
C ALA A 62 0.60 -14.69 -1.68
N THR A 63 0.01 -14.73 -0.49
CA THR A 63 -1.43 -14.64 -0.30
C THR A 63 -1.78 -13.21 0.07
N LEU A 64 -2.50 -12.52 -0.81
CA LEU A 64 -2.80 -11.10 -0.70
C LEU A 64 -4.00 -10.86 0.19
N ALA A 65 -3.92 -9.83 1.03
CA ALA A 65 -5.08 -9.30 1.73
C ALA A 65 -6.02 -8.58 0.76
N THR A 66 -7.28 -8.41 1.16
CA THR A 66 -8.29 -7.66 0.39
C THR A 66 -7.76 -6.27 0.02
N ASN A 67 -8.00 -5.83 -1.21
CA ASN A 67 -7.56 -4.56 -1.79
C ASN A 67 -6.08 -4.45 -2.14
N TYR A 68 -5.30 -5.52 -2.01
CA TYR A 68 -3.94 -5.56 -2.52
C TYR A 68 -3.85 -6.38 -3.80
N SER A 69 -2.96 -5.99 -4.68
CA SER A 69 -2.65 -6.68 -5.93
C SER A 69 -1.15 -6.97 -5.99
N PHE A 70 -0.80 -8.14 -6.47
CA PHE A 70 0.58 -8.52 -6.73
C PHE A 70 1.13 -7.75 -7.92
N VAL A 71 2.40 -7.36 -7.84
CA VAL A 71 3.11 -6.69 -8.93
C VAL A 71 4.22 -7.58 -9.45
N LYS A 72 5.19 -7.95 -8.59
CA LYS A 72 6.32 -8.81 -8.98
C LYS A 72 7.04 -9.38 -7.77
N PHE A 73 7.86 -10.41 -8.02
CA PHE A 73 8.94 -10.83 -7.14
C PHE A 73 10.29 -10.46 -7.76
N THR A 74 11.25 -10.06 -6.94
CA THR A 74 12.67 -9.98 -7.29
C THR A 74 13.51 -10.61 -6.20
N ALA A 75 14.72 -11.04 -6.50
CA ALA A 75 15.66 -11.54 -5.52
C ALA A 75 17.03 -10.91 -5.70
N ASP A 76 17.65 -10.51 -4.59
CA ASP A 76 19.05 -10.11 -4.51
C ASP A 76 19.84 -11.25 -3.87
N ILE A 77 20.81 -11.78 -4.60
CA ILE A 77 21.66 -12.88 -4.17
C ILE A 77 23.04 -12.31 -3.88
N ARG A 78 23.52 -12.55 -2.66
CA ARG A 78 24.86 -12.14 -2.21
C ARG A 78 25.65 -13.38 -1.88
N GLN A 79 26.78 -13.55 -2.56
CA GLN A 79 27.70 -14.64 -2.35
C GLN A 79 29.11 -14.08 -2.08
N TRP A 80 29.79 -14.63 -1.08
CA TRP A 80 31.18 -14.33 -0.81
C TRP A 80 32.08 -15.21 -1.67
N TYR A 81 33.00 -14.58 -2.39
CA TYR A 81 34.13 -15.21 -3.05
C TYR A 81 35.42 -14.86 -2.30
N ARG A 82 36.52 -15.62 -2.56
CA ARG A 82 37.82 -15.35 -1.97
C ARG A 82 38.27 -13.90 -2.12
N ASP A 83 37.84 -13.20 -3.16
CA ASP A 83 38.32 -11.86 -3.54
C ASP A 83 37.19 -10.79 -3.48
N GLY A 84 36.02 -11.09 -2.87
CA GLY A 84 34.94 -10.12 -2.76
C GLY A 84 33.55 -10.73 -2.70
N MET A 85 32.55 -9.87 -2.70
CA MET A 85 31.14 -10.23 -2.67
C MET A 85 30.49 -10.05 -4.04
N LEU A 86 29.88 -11.10 -4.58
CA LEU A 86 29.01 -10.99 -5.75
C LEU A 86 27.59 -10.60 -5.31
N ILE A 87 27.05 -9.58 -5.94
CA ILE A 87 25.64 -9.19 -5.79
C ILE A 87 24.97 -9.36 -7.15
N MET A 88 23.90 -10.12 -7.19
CA MET A 88 23.08 -10.26 -8.38
C MET A 88 21.62 -10.01 -8.04
N SER A 89 20.97 -9.13 -8.81
CA SER A 89 19.54 -8.91 -8.75
C SER A 89 18.87 -9.65 -9.90
N THR A 90 17.87 -10.45 -9.61
CA THR A 90 17.15 -11.23 -10.62
C THR A 90 15.64 -11.07 -10.48
N PRO A 91 14.92 -10.82 -11.60
CA PRO A 91 13.47 -10.91 -11.59
C PRO A 91 13.05 -12.38 -11.44
N MET A 92 12.00 -12.63 -10.66
CA MET A 92 11.47 -13.98 -10.44
C MET A 92 10.09 -14.18 -11.07
N SER A 93 9.21 -13.17 -10.99
CA SER A 93 7.85 -13.23 -11.54
C SER A 93 7.27 -11.82 -11.64
N ASP A 94 6.57 -11.52 -12.75
CA ASP A 94 5.97 -10.19 -13.01
C ASP A 94 4.44 -10.19 -13.00
N ALA A 95 3.77 -11.35 -12.97
CA ALA A 95 2.31 -11.39 -13.10
C ALA A 95 1.63 -12.43 -12.22
N ASN A 96 2.40 -13.30 -11.58
CA ASN A 96 1.88 -14.38 -10.77
C ASN A 96 2.41 -14.24 -9.33
N PRO A 97 1.56 -14.32 -8.28
CA PRO A 97 1.99 -14.27 -6.89
C PRO A 97 2.82 -15.49 -6.46
N TYR A 98 3.37 -16.22 -7.41
CA TYR A 98 4.29 -17.34 -7.23
C TYR A 98 5.57 -17.08 -8.01
N GLY A 99 6.72 -17.28 -7.38
CA GLY A 99 8.02 -17.12 -8.00
C GLY A 99 8.93 -18.31 -7.68
N THR A 100 9.80 -18.64 -8.61
CA THR A 100 10.79 -19.72 -8.45
C THR A 100 12.19 -19.16 -8.64
N LEU A 101 13.10 -19.52 -7.75
CA LEU A 101 14.51 -19.16 -7.79
C LEU A 101 15.37 -20.41 -7.73
N ASP A 102 16.17 -20.68 -8.77
CA ASP A 102 17.19 -21.72 -8.75
C ASP A 102 18.54 -21.13 -8.34
N ILE A 103 19.07 -21.58 -7.21
CA ILE A 103 20.34 -21.10 -6.65
C ILE A 103 21.51 -22.09 -6.85
N LYS A 104 21.34 -23.11 -7.68
CA LYS A 104 22.35 -24.15 -7.88
C LYS A 104 23.75 -23.60 -8.17
N ASN A 105 23.83 -22.61 -9.05
CA ASN A 105 25.10 -22.00 -9.43
C ASN A 105 25.75 -21.14 -8.33
N PHE A 106 24.97 -20.74 -7.32
CA PHE A 106 25.42 -19.90 -6.22
C PHE A 106 25.85 -20.71 -5.00
N ILE A 107 25.22 -21.88 -4.77
CA ILE A 107 25.55 -22.76 -3.64
C ILE A 107 26.84 -23.52 -3.89
N ALA A 108 27.14 -23.87 -5.13
CA ALA A 108 28.29 -24.69 -5.49
C ALA A 108 29.66 -24.09 -5.05
N ASN A 109 29.70 -22.83 -4.70
CA ASN A 109 30.91 -22.11 -4.31
C ASN A 109 30.99 -21.73 -2.80
N ALA A 110 30.00 -22.11 -2.00
CA ALA A 110 30.03 -21.89 -0.57
C ALA A 110 31.00 -22.88 0.10
N ASP A 111 32.10 -22.40 0.66
CA ASP A 111 33.15 -23.22 1.28
C ASP A 111 33.02 -23.35 2.81
N SER A 112 32.21 -22.52 3.44
CA SER A 112 31.97 -22.51 4.87
C SER A 112 30.60 -21.91 5.25
N ALA A 113 30.16 -22.11 6.50
CA ALA A 113 28.95 -21.49 7.04
C ALA A 113 29.04 -19.94 7.09
N GLU A 114 30.24 -19.40 7.22
CA GLU A 114 30.49 -17.95 7.24
C GLU A 114 30.31 -17.35 5.83
N HIS A 115 30.51 -18.16 4.78
CA HIS A 115 30.34 -17.81 3.38
C HIS A 115 28.98 -18.27 2.81
N ALA A 116 27.99 -18.46 3.67
CA ALA A 116 26.65 -18.85 3.24
C ALA A 116 26.06 -17.84 2.26
N THR A 117 25.41 -18.35 1.21
CA THR A 117 24.69 -17.51 0.27
C THR A 117 23.52 -16.82 0.98
N SER A 118 23.48 -15.49 0.87
CA SER A 118 22.38 -14.68 1.41
C SER A 118 21.44 -14.28 0.30
N ILE A 119 20.15 -14.54 0.48
CA ILE A 119 19.11 -14.26 -0.51
C ILE A 119 18.08 -13.34 0.13
N GLU A 120 17.91 -12.15 -0.43
CA GLU A 120 16.84 -11.23 -0.06
C GLU A 120 15.78 -11.25 -1.17
N VAL A 121 14.58 -11.70 -0.85
CA VAL A 121 13.45 -11.76 -1.78
C VAL A 121 12.52 -10.60 -1.50
N TYR A 122 12.14 -9.87 -2.53
CA TYR A 122 11.25 -8.73 -2.46
C TYR A 122 9.94 -9.04 -3.17
N CYS A 123 8.85 -9.06 -2.43
CA CYS A 123 7.49 -9.16 -2.94
C CYS A 123 6.90 -7.76 -3.07
N TYR A 124 6.69 -7.32 -4.30
CA TYR A 124 6.09 -6.02 -4.59
C TYR A 124 4.58 -6.15 -4.72
N ILE A 125 3.87 -5.41 -3.90
CA ILE A 125 2.40 -5.31 -3.95
C ILE A 125 1.96 -3.86 -4.03
N THR A 126 0.80 -3.61 -4.60
CA THR A 126 0.15 -2.31 -4.61
C THR A 126 -1.23 -2.39 -3.99
N CYS A 127 -1.67 -1.32 -3.33
CA CYS A 127 -3.02 -1.25 -2.78
C CYS A 127 -3.93 -0.51 -3.75
N SER A 128 -5.11 -1.09 -4.01
CA SER A 128 -6.14 -0.43 -4.81
C SER A 128 -6.53 0.90 -4.16
N LYS A 129 -6.25 2.00 -4.86
CA LYS A 129 -6.68 3.32 -4.42
C LYS A 129 -8.19 3.45 -4.61
N LYS A 130 -8.85 3.98 -3.60
CA LYS A 130 -10.25 4.38 -3.63
C LYS A 130 -10.35 5.87 -3.96
N LYS A 131 -11.50 6.27 -4.45
CA LYS A 131 -11.79 7.63 -4.89
C LYS A 131 -12.67 8.35 -3.88
N LEU A 132 -12.29 9.55 -3.52
CA LEU A 132 -13.12 10.51 -2.81
C LEU A 132 -13.51 11.63 -3.76
N HIS A 133 -14.80 11.76 -4.00
CA HIS A 133 -15.38 12.84 -4.78
C HIS A 133 -15.95 13.92 -3.84
N TYR A 134 -15.83 15.19 -4.23
CA TYR A 134 -16.41 16.33 -3.53
C TYR A 134 -17.51 16.95 -4.38
N ASP A 135 -18.73 16.95 -3.87
CA ASP A 135 -19.88 17.59 -4.51
C ASP A 135 -20.21 18.90 -3.80
N ALA A 136 -20.13 20.00 -4.52
CA ALA A 136 -20.47 21.32 -3.97
C ALA A 136 -21.95 21.47 -3.58
N ASN A 137 -22.81 20.51 -3.89
CA ASN A 137 -24.22 20.47 -3.51
C ASN A 137 -24.97 21.79 -3.81
N GLY A 138 -24.90 22.18 -5.09
CA GLY A 138 -25.50 23.42 -5.59
C GLY A 138 -24.65 24.68 -5.36
N GLY A 139 -23.42 24.54 -4.87
CA GLY A 139 -22.37 25.57 -4.87
C GLY A 139 -21.40 25.38 -6.05
N THR A 140 -20.26 26.06 -5.97
CA THR A 140 -19.15 26.02 -6.94
C THR A 140 -17.81 25.93 -6.24
N GLY A 141 -16.75 25.51 -6.95
CA GLY A 141 -15.39 25.45 -6.39
C GLY A 141 -15.17 24.26 -5.45
N ALA A 142 -15.86 23.12 -5.66
CA ALA A 142 -15.54 21.89 -4.96
C ALA A 142 -14.09 21.49 -5.23
N PRO A 143 -13.39 20.89 -4.23
CA PRO A 143 -12.07 20.31 -4.46
C PRO A 143 -12.08 19.25 -5.56
N GLU A 144 -10.91 19.05 -6.16
CA GLU A 144 -10.70 17.91 -7.04
C GLU A 144 -10.79 16.58 -6.27
N ASP A 145 -11.07 15.51 -7.01
CA ASP A 145 -11.10 14.16 -6.46
C ASP A 145 -9.78 13.77 -5.78
N GLN A 146 -9.86 13.17 -4.61
CA GLN A 146 -8.69 12.61 -3.92
C GLN A 146 -8.66 11.09 -4.06
N LYS A 147 -7.45 10.53 -4.13
CA LYS A 147 -7.23 9.09 -4.03
C LYS A 147 -6.73 8.74 -2.63
N PHE A 148 -7.27 7.67 -2.05
CA PHE A 148 -6.88 7.19 -0.72
C PHE A 148 -6.76 5.67 -0.68
N THR A 149 -6.04 5.15 0.32
CA THR A 149 -5.97 3.72 0.60
C THR A 149 -7.11 3.34 1.54
N ALA A 150 -7.89 2.31 1.18
CA ALA A 150 -8.99 1.83 2.03
C ALA A 150 -8.51 1.50 3.45
N GLY A 151 -9.23 1.98 4.46
CA GLY A 151 -8.88 1.76 5.87
C GLY A 151 -7.78 2.65 6.42
N SER A 152 -7.05 3.40 5.60
CA SER A 152 -6.05 4.33 6.09
C SER A 152 -6.65 5.69 6.46
N ARG A 153 -6.05 6.34 7.46
CA ARG A 153 -6.40 7.70 7.84
C ARG A 153 -5.75 8.68 6.88
N PHE A 154 -6.54 9.58 6.29
CA PHE A 154 -6.04 10.63 5.40
C PHE A 154 -6.75 11.97 5.68
N ARG A 155 -6.17 13.05 5.16
CA ARG A 155 -6.68 14.40 5.35
C ARG A 155 -7.55 14.83 4.18
N LEU A 156 -8.73 15.36 4.47
CA LEU A 156 -9.59 16.00 3.47
C LEU A 156 -8.95 17.27 2.92
N SER A 157 -9.38 17.70 1.72
CA SER A 157 -9.00 18.99 1.15
C SER A 157 -9.33 20.12 2.13
N THR A 158 -8.48 21.15 2.14
CA THR A 158 -8.74 22.41 2.87
C THR A 158 -9.51 23.42 2.03
N THR A 159 -9.70 23.15 0.73
CA THR A 159 -10.50 24.00 -0.16
C THR A 159 -11.97 23.90 0.20
N GLU A 160 -12.62 25.04 0.36
CA GLU A 160 -14.04 25.15 0.64
C GLU A 160 -14.79 25.64 -0.61
N PRO A 161 -15.93 25.02 -0.95
CA PRO A 161 -16.77 25.51 -2.02
C PRO A 161 -17.51 26.77 -1.58
N SER A 162 -18.09 27.50 -2.54
CA SER A 162 -18.90 28.68 -2.30
C SER A 162 -20.30 28.53 -2.88
N LYS A 163 -21.27 29.17 -2.22
CA LYS A 163 -22.67 29.23 -2.70
C LYS A 163 -23.27 30.57 -2.32
N THR A 164 -23.84 31.26 -3.31
CA THR A 164 -24.47 32.57 -3.11
C THR A 164 -25.57 32.47 -2.06
N GLY A 165 -25.60 33.40 -1.10
CA GLY A 165 -26.58 33.46 -0.03
C GLY A 165 -26.48 32.29 0.99
N SER A 166 -25.34 31.62 1.06
CA SER A 166 -25.16 30.50 2.00
C SER A 166 -23.73 30.45 2.53
N THR A 167 -23.61 29.97 3.76
CA THR A 167 -22.32 29.73 4.42
C THR A 167 -22.01 28.24 4.44
N PHE A 168 -20.80 27.87 4.05
CA PHE A 168 -20.33 26.50 4.11
C PHE A 168 -20.20 26.01 5.55
N GLN A 169 -20.74 24.85 5.84
CA GLN A 169 -20.78 24.25 7.16
C GLN A 169 -19.89 23.02 7.32
N GLY A 170 -19.33 22.52 6.24
CA GLY A 170 -18.55 21.28 6.21
C GLY A 170 -19.08 20.28 5.18
N TRP A 171 -18.53 19.10 5.24
CA TRP A 171 -18.85 17.99 4.36
C TRP A 171 -19.62 16.90 5.09
N ASN A 172 -20.50 16.18 4.40
CA ASN A 172 -21.11 14.98 4.94
C ASN A 172 -21.17 13.87 3.87
N ILE A 173 -21.32 12.63 4.33
CA ILE A 173 -21.64 11.47 3.49
C ILE A 173 -23.16 11.32 3.44
N ALA A 174 -23.73 11.13 2.25
CA ALA A 174 -25.18 10.97 2.08
C ALA A 174 -25.72 9.87 3.02
N GLY A 175 -26.85 10.16 3.66
CA GLY A 175 -27.50 9.25 4.61
C GLY A 175 -26.83 9.17 5.99
N THR A 176 -25.81 10.02 6.27
CA THR A 176 -25.19 10.11 7.59
C THR A 176 -25.47 11.47 8.23
N THR A 177 -25.36 11.53 9.56
CA THR A 177 -25.43 12.78 10.34
C THR A 177 -24.04 13.35 10.66
N THR A 178 -22.98 12.62 10.32
CA THR A 178 -21.61 13.02 10.62
C THR A 178 -21.16 14.16 9.72
N LYS A 179 -20.60 15.19 10.32
CA LYS A 179 -20.07 16.38 9.66
C LYS A 179 -18.55 16.40 9.76
N TYR A 180 -17.90 16.68 8.64
CA TYR A 180 -16.45 16.81 8.53
C TYR A 180 -16.09 18.23 8.11
N GLY A 181 -15.22 18.89 8.86
CA GLY A 181 -14.66 20.19 8.47
C GLY A 181 -13.64 20.04 7.34
N SER A 182 -13.35 21.17 6.67
CA SER A 182 -12.23 21.25 5.71
C SER A 182 -10.92 20.87 6.38
N GLY A 183 -10.12 20.03 5.73
CA GLY A 183 -8.87 19.54 6.28
C GLY A 183 -8.98 18.53 7.44
N ALA A 184 -10.19 18.06 7.77
CA ALA A 184 -10.39 17.02 8.78
C ALA A 184 -9.74 15.71 8.36
N TYR A 185 -9.38 14.87 9.35
CA TYR A 185 -8.92 13.52 9.12
C TYR A 185 -10.08 12.53 9.14
N ILE A 186 -10.12 11.64 8.13
CA ILE A 186 -11.18 10.65 7.96
C ILE A 186 -10.57 9.29 7.58
N THR A 187 -11.30 8.20 7.85
CA THR A 187 -10.99 6.85 7.38
C THR A 187 -12.18 6.30 6.60
N LEU A 188 -11.97 5.86 5.36
CA LEU A 188 -12.99 5.32 4.47
C LEU A 188 -12.56 3.96 3.93
N GLN A 189 -13.54 3.10 3.61
CA GLN A 189 -13.30 1.74 3.12
C GLN A 189 -13.56 1.58 1.62
N SER A 190 -14.33 2.49 1.02
CA SER A 190 -14.79 2.41 -0.37
C SER A 190 -14.82 3.78 -1.02
N ASP A 191 -15.01 3.79 -2.33
CA ASP A 191 -15.29 5.01 -3.06
C ASP A 191 -16.44 5.76 -2.39
N THR A 192 -16.26 7.06 -2.17
CA THR A 192 -17.16 7.88 -1.36
C THR A 192 -17.35 9.23 -2.01
N THR A 193 -18.56 9.79 -1.89
CA THR A 193 -18.86 11.19 -2.23
C THR A 193 -19.16 11.96 -0.96
N LEU A 194 -18.49 13.08 -0.79
CA LEU A 194 -18.77 14.09 0.25
C LEU A 194 -19.56 15.22 -0.35
N TYR A 195 -20.66 15.55 0.28
CA TYR A 195 -21.56 16.64 -0.11
C TYR A 195 -21.36 17.86 0.79
N ALA A 196 -21.25 19.04 0.17
CA ALA A 196 -21.17 20.29 0.92
C ALA A 196 -22.50 20.54 1.67
N MET A 197 -22.38 20.93 2.92
CA MET A 197 -23.48 21.36 3.77
C MET A 197 -23.54 22.87 3.81
N TRP A 198 -24.73 23.43 3.66
CA TRP A 198 -24.97 24.84 3.59
C TRP A 198 -25.94 25.33 4.65
N THR A 199 -25.70 26.51 5.21
CA THR A 199 -26.68 27.28 5.98
C THR A 199 -26.96 28.56 5.23
N ALA A 200 -28.23 28.91 5.04
CA ALA A 200 -28.59 30.18 4.43
C ALA A 200 -28.02 31.35 5.25
N THR A 201 -27.42 32.30 4.56
CA THR A 201 -27.00 33.59 5.18
C THR A 201 -28.24 34.48 5.23
N ASP A 202 -28.74 34.71 6.42
CA ASP A 202 -29.94 35.52 6.62
C ASP A 202 -29.62 37.00 6.42
N TYR A 203 -29.59 37.45 5.15
CA TYR A 203 -29.39 38.85 4.80
C TYR A 203 -30.65 39.71 4.97
N GLN A 204 -31.76 39.15 5.42
CA GLN A 204 -33.05 39.84 5.41
C GLN A 204 -33.37 40.59 6.71
N LYS A 205 -32.55 40.45 7.75
CA LYS A 205 -32.94 41.01 9.05
C LYS A 205 -32.55 42.48 9.23
N ASP A 206 -31.50 42.95 8.55
CA ASP A 206 -31.00 44.34 8.81
C ASP A 206 -31.58 45.37 7.82
N SER A 207 -32.04 44.96 6.62
CA SER A 207 -32.59 45.93 5.65
C SER A 207 -34.04 46.31 5.90
N TYR A 208 -34.77 45.56 6.69
CA TYR A 208 -36.18 45.89 7.01
C TYR A 208 -36.31 46.91 8.19
N PHE A 209 -35.33 46.93 9.09
CA PHE A 209 -35.34 47.89 10.20
C PHE A 209 -34.87 49.27 9.83
N ASP A 210 -33.90 49.40 8.90
CA ASP A 210 -33.43 50.72 8.44
C ASP A 210 -34.45 51.46 7.58
N ALA A 211 -35.38 50.75 6.92
CA ALA A 211 -36.43 51.39 6.12
C ALA A 211 -37.59 51.95 6.95
N LEU A 212 -37.73 51.55 8.24
CA LEU A 212 -38.80 51.98 9.12
C LEU A 212 -38.43 53.18 9.99
N VAL A 213 -37.17 53.53 10.12
CA VAL A 213 -36.69 54.64 10.98
C VAL A 213 -36.70 56.00 10.25
N TYR A 214 -36.83 56.02 8.92
CA TYR A 214 -36.82 57.26 8.12
C TYR A 214 -38.21 57.79 7.70
N LYS A 215 -39.30 57.31 8.32
CA LYS A 215 -40.66 57.79 8.06
C LYS A 215 -41.36 58.28 9.34
N ILE A 216 -40.72 59.13 10.13
CA ILE A 216 -41.38 59.93 11.15
C ILE A 216 -40.90 61.38 10.96
#